data_650d904fd21020dc93740ce9b7304b4e
#
_entry.id   650d904fd21020dc93740ce9b7304b4e
#
_cell.length_a   1.000
_cell.length_b   1.000
_cell.length_c   1.000
_cell.angle_alpha   90.00
_cell.angle_beta   90.00
_cell.angle_gamma   90.00
#
_symmetry.space_group_name_H-M   'P 1'
#
loop_
_entity.id
_entity.type
_entity.pdbx_description
1 polymer ?
#
loop_
_entity_poly.entity_id
_entity_poly.type
_entity_poly.pdbx_seq_one_letter_code
_entity_poly.pdbx_strand_id
1 'polypeptide(L)'
;MFKKSSWYALMTILVVAATALSACGPAATSAPTQPAATQPAESKLAVGIVLPTKDEPRWIQDETRFKDALTAAGYDVQILFSQGDSAKEKANVEALISQGIQVLIICPQDGTAAAAAAEEARAAGVKVISYDRLIRDTDAVDYYVTFDSVAVGEAWGQYLIDNATGTGHNLYLYAGAASDNNAFLFFEGAWNKLQPKIADGTFVIKNSSEAVALQSKATLTREEMAKIIGQVTTNWDFTVAKNLAEANLTAAPAADKGTVFIVAPNDGTARSIADAFAADKDVTKYYVTGQDAEKASVQYIIDGKQSMTVLKDVRTLVADAITAAVAYLKGSTPAQTNTYNNGKIDVPAKPSAIVTVTKDNVKAAIIDSGYYSASDFTGLP
;
A
#
# COMPACT_ATOMS: atom_id res chain seq x y z
N MET A 1 20.87 -19.36 68.96
CA MET A 1 21.75 -20.45 69.51
C MET A 1 22.66 -20.94 68.43
N PHE A 2 23.98 -20.72 68.66
CA PHE A 2 25.14 -21.40 68.04
C PHE A 2 25.27 -21.48 66.51
N LYS A 3 26.33 -21.14 65.91
CA LYS A 3 27.76 -20.70 66.02
C LYS A 3 28.33 -21.00 64.62
N LYS A 4 28.89 -20.00 63.93
CA LYS A 4 30.32 -19.76 63.65
C LYS A 4 31.15 -20.98 63.24
N SER A 5 31.81 -20.91 62.08
CA SER A 5 33.29 -20.72 61.94
C SER A 5 33.68 -21.02 60.47
N SER A 6 34.21 -20.12 59.71
CA SER A 6 35.65 -19.81 59.57
C SER A 6 36.51 -20.98 59.17
N TRP A 7 36.99 -20.98 57.96
CA TRP A 7 38.34 -21.43 57.65
C TRP A 7 38.94 -20.60 56.52
N TYR A 8 39.76 -19.66 56.97
CA TYR A 8 40.80 -18.98 56.22
C TYR A 8 42.09 -19.77 56.44
N ALA A 9 42.95 -19.69 55.48
CA ALA A 9 44.42 -19.73 55.54
C ALA A 9 45.13 -21.01 55.00
N LEU A 10 46.14 -20.64 54.35
CA LEU A 10 47.41 -21.32 53.96
C LEU A 10 47.41 -21.97 52.57
N MET A 11 47.98 -21.27 51.62
CA MET A 11 49.38 -21.50 51.23
C MET A 11 49.88 -20.36 50.38
N THR A 12 50.63 -19.50 51.05
CA THR A 12 51.61 -18.57 50.44
C THR A 12 52.99 -19.32 50.38
N ILE A 13 53.83 -18.90 49.41
CA ILE A 13 55.26 -19.11 49.33
C ILE A 13 55.74 -20.35 48.58
N LEU A 14 56.16 -20.12 47.36
CA LEU A 14 57.53 -20.52 46.90
C LEU A 14 57.89 -19.60 45.71
N VAL A 15 58.61 -18.55 46.09
CA VAL A 15 59.37 -17.65 45.19
C VAL A 15 60.82 -18.11 45.31
N VAL A 16 61.53 -17.95 44.24
CA VAL A 16 62.95 -17.69 44.10
C VAL A 16 63.81 -18.76 43.40
N ALA A 17 64.35 -18.25 42.33
CA ALA A 17 65.66 -18.43 41.74
C ALA A 17 65.93 -19.61 40.83
N ALA A 18 66.03 -19.28 39.56
CA ALA A 18 67.21 -19.68 38.77
C ALA A 18 67.44 -18.65 37.66
N THR A 19 68.36 -17.77 37.87
CA THR A 19 68.95 -16.87 36.88
C THR A 19 69.98 -17.60 36.03
N ALA A 20 69.98 -17.27 34.75
CA ALA A 20 71.11 -17.24 33.83
C ALA A 20 71.75 -18.55 33.37
N LEU A 21 71.49 -18.87 32.12
CA LEU A 21 72.52 -19.33 31.20
C LEU A 21 72.17 -18.89 29.77
N SER A 22 72.98 -17.96 29.28
CA SER A 22 73.03 -17.53 27.89
C SER A 22 73.50 -18.69 27.01
N ALA A 23 72.76 -18.98 25.95
CA ALA A 23 73.33 -19.74 24.84
C ALA A 23 72.71 -19.27 23.54
N CYS A 24 73.48 -18.79 22.61
CA CYS A 24 73.19 -18.48 21.24
C CYS A 24 72.47 -19.61 20.53
N GLY A 25 71.26 -19.36 20.02
CA GLY A 25 70.56 -20.21 19.06
C GLY A 25 70.09 -19.32 17.87
N PRO A 26 70.04 -19.85 16.64
CA PRO A 26 69.84 -19.07 15.43
C PRO A 26 68.43 -18.43 15.39
N ALA A 27 68.36 -17.28 14.73
CA ALA A 27 67.16 -16.43 14.55
C ALA A 27 65.96 -17.26 14.09
N ALA A 28 64.93 -17.31 14.92
CA ALA A 28 63.63 -17.81 14.52
C ALA A 28 63.03 -16.87 13.51
N THR A 29 62.85 -17.35 12.29
CA THR A 29 62.03 -16.68 11.24
C THR A 29 60.63 -16.45 11.79
N SER A 30 60.26 -15.17 11.92
CA SER A 30 58.89 -14.79 12.28
C SER A 30 57.91 -15.38 11.26
N ALA A 31 56.99 -16.22 11.72
CA ALA A 31 55.87 -16.71 10.92
C ALA A 31 55.07 -15.48 10.38
N PRO A 32 54.61 -15.53 9.14
CA PRO A 32 53.79 -14.45 8.61
C PRO A 32 52.55 -14.30 9.46
N THR A 33 52.35 -13.11 10.03
CA THR A 33 51.12 -12.73 10.73
C THR A 33 49.99 -12.89 9.73
N GLN A 34 49.14 -13.88 9.88
CA GLN A 34 47.92 -14.02 9.11
C GLN A 34 47.08 -12.78 9.33
N PRO A 35 46.66 -12.05 8.28
CA PRO A 35 45.76 -10.93 8.45
C PRO A 35 44.57 -11.39 9.26
N ALA A 36 44.24 -10.66 10.32
CA ALA A 36 42.99 -10.89 11.06
C ALA A 36 41.86 -10.90 10.05
N ALA A 37 41.14 -11.98 9.96
CA ALA A 37 39.93 -12.06 9.17
C ALA A 37 39.05 -10.90 9.64
N THR A 38 38.85 -9.92 8.78
CA THR A 38 37.88 -8.85 9.00
C THR A 38 36.55 -9.56 9.12
N GLN A 39 35.98 -9.63 10.33
CA GLN A 39 34.58 -10.04 10.49
C GLN A 39 33.79 -9.17 9.52
N PRO A 40 32.91 -9.73 8.70
CA PRO A 40 31.99 -8.93 7.92
C PRO A 40 31.28 -7.98 8.91
N ALA A 41 31.35 -6.69 8.65
CA ALA A 41 30.54 -5.75 9.41
C ALA A 41 29.10 -6.25 9.36
N GLU A 42 28.50 -6.50 10.54
CA GLU A 42 27.06 -6.80 10.60
C GLU A 42 26.37 -5.73 9.77
N SER A 43 25.72 -6.15 8.68
CA SER A 43 24.96 -5.23 7.84
C SER A 43 23.83 -4.66 8.70
N LYS A 44 23.92 -3.37 9.00
CA LYS A 44 22.87 -2.71 9.76
C LYS A 44 21.62 -2.68 8.89
N LEU A 45 20.48 -3.06 9.47
CA LEU A 45 19.18 -2.87 8.85
C LEU A 45 19.05 -1.38 8.46
N ALA A 46 19.07 -1.10 7.14
CA ALA A 46 19.06 0.27 6.64
C ALA A 46 17.66 0.77 6.34
N VAL A 47 16.75 -0.13 5.91
CA VAL A 47 15.38 0.19 5.50
C VAL A 47 14.39 -0.67 6.26
N GLY A 48 13.46 -0.02 6.94
CA GLY A 48 12.29 -0.65 7.54
C GLY A 48 11.04 -0.37 6.71
N ILE A 49 10.19 -1.38 6.53
CA ILE A 49 8.96 -1.24 5.76
C ILE A 49 7.77 -1.68 6.61
N VAL A 50 6.71 -0.87 6.61
CA VAL A 50 5.44 -1.22 7.26
C VAL A 50 4.32 -1.18 6.22
N LEU A 51 3.60 -2.30 6.10
CA LEU A 51 2.48 -2.48 5.19
C LEU A 51 1.17 -2.72 5.98
N PRO A 52 -0.01 -2.39 5.42
CA PRO A 52 -1.25 -2.37 6.21
C PRO A 52 -1.76 -3.76 6.60
N THR A 53 -1.89 -4.70 5.66
CA THR A 53 -2.49 -6.02 5.93
C THR A 53 -2.03 -7.06 4.92
N LYS A 54 -2.21 -8.36 5.26
CA LYS A 54 -2.06 -9.48 4.31
C LYS A 54 -3.39 -9.95 3.72
N ASP A 55 -4.50 -9.39 4.16
CA ASP A 55 -5.83 -9.79 3.69
C ASP A 55 -6.15 -9.26 2.28
N GLU A 56 -5.48 -8.16 1.89
CA GLU A 56 -5.49 -7.67 0.52
C GLU A 56 -4.30 -8.25 -0.26
N PRO A 57 -4.50 -9.00 -1.36
CA PRO A 57 -3.44 -9.63 -2.16
C PRO A 57 -2.42 -8.64 -2.71
N ARG A 58 -2.81 -7.37 -2.88
CA ARG A 58 -1.96 -6.28 -3.29
C ARG A 58 -0.70 -6.16 -2.43
N TRP A 59 -0.83 -6.15 -1.11
CA TRP A 59 0.29 -5.92 -0.20
C TRP A 59 1.26 -7.10 -0.11
N ILE A 60 0.81 -8.32 -0.46
CA ILE A 60 1.68 -9.50 -0.59
C ILE A 60 2.58 -9.36 -1.82
N GLN A 61 2.08 -8.77 -2.92
CA GLN A 61 2.89 -8.47 -4.10
C GLN A 61 3.95 -7.41 -3.79
N ASP A 62 3.58 -6.35 -3.08
CA ASP A 62 4.50 -5.30 -2.65
C ASP A 62 5.61 -5.88 -1.74
N GLU A 63 5.26 -6.71 -0.74
CA GLU A 63 6.22 -7.40 0.13
C GLU A 63 7.28 -8.16 -0.68
N THR A 64 6.82 -8.99 -1.63
CA THR A 64 7.70 -9.80 -2.46
C THR A 64 8.65 -8.93 -3.27
N ARG A 65 8.13 -7.90 -3.94
CA ARG A 65 8.92 -7.01 -4.78
C ARG A 65 9.91 -6.17 -3.98
N PHE A 66 9.54 -5.69 -2.79
CA PHE A 66 10.46 -4.98 -1.92
C PHE A 66 11.62 -5.89 -1.47
N LYS A 67 11.34 -7.12 -1.05
CA LYS A 67 12.35 -8.09 -0.66
C LYS A 67 13.33 -8.36 -1.79
N ASP A 68 12.82 -8.68 -2.97
CA ASP A 68 13.63 -9.01 -4.13
C ASP A 68 14.53 -7.84 -4.53
N ALA A 69 13.96 -6.64 -4.63
CA ALA A 69 14.68 -5.48 -5.14
C ALA A 69 15.71 -4.93 -4.12
N LEU A 70 15.40 -4.88 -2.82
CA LEU A 70 16.35 -4.43 -1.79
C LEU A 70 17.48 -5.45 -1.59
N THR A 71 17.16 -6.75 -1.59
CA THR A 71 18.19 -7.80 -1.55
C THR A 71 19.12 -7.72 -2.76
N ALA A 72 18.59 -7.51 -3.95
CA ALA A 72 19.40 -7.33 -5.17
C ALA A 72 20.27 -6.07 -5.11
N ALA A 73 19.80 -5.03 -4.42
CA ALA A 73 20.55 -3.78 -4.19
C ALA A 73 21.57 -3.86 -3.04
N GLY A 74 21.64 -5.00 -2.32
CA GLY A 74 22.59 -5.23 -1.22
C GLY A 74 22.20 -4.61 0.11
N TYR A 75 20.90 -4.35 0.33
CA TYR A 75 20.37 -3.82 1.59
C TYR A 75 19.62 -4.88 2.37
N ASP A 76 19.80 -4.88 3.68
CA ASP A 76 18.93 -5.61 4.58
C ASP A 76 17.60 -4.88 4.74
N VAL A 77 16.51 -5.63 4.71
CA VAL A 77 15.16 -5.10 4.84
C VAL A 77 14.36 -5.94 5.84
N GLN A 78 13.59 -5.25 6.67
CA GLN A 78 12.54 -5.87 7.47
C GLN A 78 11.19 -5.30 7.06
N ILE A 79 10.24 -6.18 6.79
CA ILE A 79 8.88 -5.83 6.40
C ILE A 79 7.93 -6.35 7.46
N LEU A 80 7.16 -5.43 8.06
CA LEU A 80 6.18 -5.72 9.09
C LEU A 80 4.78 -5.34 8.60
N PHE A 81 3.76 -6.02 9.13
CA PHE A 81 2.37 -5.77 8.77
C PHE A 81 1.57 -5.28 9.98
N SER A 82 0.79 -4.23 9.78
CA SER A 82 -0.08 -3.62 10.82
C SER A 82 -1.34 -4.45 11.08
N GLN A 83 -1.74 -5.30 10.13
CA GLN A 83 -2.93 -6.15 10.20
C GLN A 83 -4.24 -5.36 10.46
N GLY A 84 -4.35 -4.17 9.84
CA GLY A 84 -5.51 -3.31 10.01
C GLY A 84 -5.56 -2.52 11.32
N ASP A 85 -4.49 -2.54 12.13
CA ASP A 85 -4.43 -1.93 13.47
C ASP A 85 -3.37 -0.82 13.52
N SER A 86 -3.79 0.42 13.75
CA SER A 86 -2.90 1.58 13.83
C SER A 86 -1.99 1.56 15.06
N ALA A 87 -2.40 0.93 16.17
CA ALA A 87 -1.53 0.79 17.34
C ALA A 87 -0.40 -0.21 17.06
N LYS A 88 -0.72 -1.31 16.36
CA LYS A 88 0.29 -2.26 15.88
C LYS A 88 1.22 -1.63 14.84
N GLU A 89 0.69 -0.77 13.95
CA GLU A 89 1.50 -0.01 13.01
C GLU A 89 2.56 0.82 13.73
N LYS A 90 2.15 1.60 14.75
CA LYS A 90 3.05 2.39 15.57
C LYS A 90 4.10 1.51 16.26
N ALA A 91 3.70 0.41 16.90
CA ALA A 91 4.61 -0.53 17.55
C ALA A 91 5.63 -1.15 16.55
N ASN A 92 5.20 -1.44 15.33
CA ASN A 92 6.08 -1.90 14.26
C ASN A 92 7.15 -0.84 13.90
N VAL A 93 6.76 0.43 13.80
CA VAL A 93 7.69 1.54 13.55
C VAL A 93 8.69 1.68 14.69
N GLU A 94 8.24 1.67 15.95
CA GLU A 94 9.10 1.70 17.15
C GLU A 94 10.12 0.54 17.15
N ALA A 95 9.68 -0.67 16.80
CA ALA A 95 10.55 -1.84 16.70
C ALA A 95 11.63 -1.66 15.61
N LEU A 96 11.27 -1.12 14.46
CA LEU A 96 12.22 -0.84 13.37
C LEU A 96 13.22 0.27 13.74
N ILE A 97 12.76 1.33 14.39
CA ILE A 97 13.63 2.40 14.91
C ILE A 97 14.66 1.83 15.89
N SER A 98 14.23 0.97 16.82
CA SER A 98 15.12 0.35 17.80
C SER A 98 16.17 -0.56 17.18
N GLN A 99 15.93 -1.08 15.98
CA GLN A 99 16.87 -1.86 15.19
C GLN A 99 17.85 -0.99 14.38
N GLY A 100 17.67 0.33 14.40
CA GLY A 100 18.60 1.29 13.80
C GLY A 100 18.39 1.54 12.31
N ILE A 101 17.16 1.43 11.80
CA ILE A 101 16.82 1.84 10.43
C ILE A 101 17.19 3.32 10.21
N GLN A 102 17.50 3.67 8.98
CA GLN A 102 17.77 5.04 8.55
C GLN A 102 16.67 5.60 7.67
N VAL A 103 15.91 4.72 7.02
CA VAL A 103 14.75 5.07 6.20
C VAL A 103 13.57 4.16 6.57
N LEU A 104 12.42 4.76 6.80
CA LEU A 104 11.13 4.12 6.97
C LEU A 104 10.31 4.30 5.70
N ILE A 105 9.84 3.20 5.12
CA ILE A 105 8.81 3.19 4.06
C ILE A 105 7.53 2.68 4.72
N ILE A 106 6.49 3.48 4.77
CA ILE A 106 5.25 3.13 5.44
C ILE A 106 4.03 3.38 4.55
N CYS A 107 3.22 2.35 4.35
CA CYS A 107 1.87 2.47 3.82
C CYS A 107 0.92 2.56 5.02
N PRO A 108 0.41 3.76 5.37
CA PRO A 108 -0.36 3.92 6.60
C PRO A 108 -1.68 3.14 6.55
N GLN A 109 -2.02 2.51 7.67
CA GLN A 109 -3.34 1.91 7.88
C GLN A 109 -4.43 3.00 7.98
N ASP A 110 -4.12 4.06 8.71
CA ASP A 110 -4.90 5.29 8.81
C ASP A 110 -3.95 6.48 8.63
N GLY A 111 -4.25 7.34 7.65
CA GLY A 111 -3.36 8.43 7.27
C GLY A 111 -3.13 9.43 8.40
N THR A 112 -4.13 9.70 9.24
CA THR A 112 -4.00 10.65 10.36
C THR A 112 -3.35 9.99 11.58
N ALA A 113 -3.74 8.75 11.91
CA ALA A 113 -3.15 8.03 13.04
C ALA A 113 -1.65 7.76 12.85
N ALA A 114 -1.19 7.55 11.61
CA ALA A 114 0.22 7.33 11.28
C ALA A 114 1.13 8.55 11.52
N ALA A 115 0.56 9.74 11.70
CA ALA A 115 1.33 10.96 12.00
C ALA A 115 2.27 10.78 13.19
N ALA A 116 1.76 10.19 14.30
CA ALA A 116 2.55 9.97 15.52
C ALA A 116 3.75 9.04 15.28
N ALA A 117 3.59 7.98 14.50
CA ALA A 117 4.69 7.07 14.14
C ALA A 117 5.72 7.75 13.23
N ALA A 118 5.28 8.59 12.28
CA ALA A 118 6.17 9.36 11.42
C ALA A 118 6.98 10.39 12.22
N GLU A 119 6.36 11.09 13.17
CA GLU A 119 7.02 12.07 14.07
C GLU A 119 8.08 11.40 14.94
N GLU A 120 7.80 10.22 15.46
CA GLU A 120 8.75 9.44 16.26
C GLU A 120 9.94 8.97 15.41
N ALA A 121 9.70 8.48 14.19
CA ALA A 121 10.74 8.11 13.25
C ALA A 121 11.65 9.31 12.93
N ARG A 122 11.06 10.48 12.63
CA ARG A 122 11.82 11.69 12.37
C ARG A 122 12.62 12.16 13.60
N ALA A 123 12.04 12.09 14.80
CA ALA A 123 12.74 12.44 16.03
C ALA A 123 13.97 11.54 16.29
N ALA A 124 13.93 10.29 15.82
CA ALA A 124 15.05 9.36 15.82
C ALA A 124 16.06 9.58 14.66
N GLY A 125 15.82 10.58 13.80
CA GLY A 125 16.69 10.87 12.64
C GLY A 125 16.42 9.99 11.42
N VAL A 126 15.33 9.22 11.42
CA VAL A 126 14.92 8.35 10.32
C VAL A 126 14.16 9.16 9.26
N LYS A 127 14.49 8.95 7.99
CA LYS A 127 13.76 9.52 6.86
C LYS A 127 12.46 8.77 6.62
N VAL A 128 11.36 9.50 6.42
CA VAL A 128 10.02 8.92 6.29
C VAL A 128 9.50 9.06 4.86
N ILE A 129 9.26 7.92 4.21
CA ILE A 129 8.63 7.81 2.90
C ILE A 129 7.22 7.26 3.10
N SER A 130 6.20 8.08 2.83
CA SER A 130 4.82 7.62 2.71
C SER A 130 4.69 6.84 1.40
N TYR A 131 4.18 5.62 1.47
CA TYR A 131 4.09 4.69 0.35
C TYR A 131 2.64 4.37 0.02
N ASP A 132 2.24 4.55 -1.23
CA ASP A 132 0.89 4.35 -1.77
C ASP A 132 -0.15 5.27 -1.11
N ARG A 133 -0.32 5.23 0.22
CA ARG A 133 -1.23 6.05 1.01
C ARG A 133 -0.50 7.22 1.66
N LEU A 134 -1.15 8.39 1.75
CA LEU A 134 -0.54 9.60 2.29
C LEU A 134 -0.73 9.71 3.80
N ILE A 135 0.37 9.86 4.54
CA ILE A 135 0.33 10.26 5.95
C ILE A 135 -0.08 11.72 6.05
N ARG A 136 -1.07 12.02 6.90
CA ARG A 136 -1.71 13.32 6.99
C ARG A 136 -1.34 14.07 8.27
N ASP A 137 -1.60 15.36 8.24
CA ASP A 137 -1.65 16.28 9.38
C ASP A 137 -0.35 16.40 10.19
N THR A 138 0.78 16.02 9.59
CA THR A 138 2.13 16.14 10.16
C THR A 138 3.12 16.68 9.13
N ASP A 139 4.20 17.30 9.59
CA ASP A 139 5.33 17.70 8.76
C ASP A 139 6.45 16.63 8.72
N ALA A 140 6.24 15.47 9.36
CA ALA A 140 7.22 14.40 9.50
C ALA A 140 7.30 13.45 8.30
N VAL A 141 6.81 13.83 7.14
CA VAL A 141 6.90 13.07 5.89
C VAL A 141 7.90 13.75 4.97
N ASP A 142 8.99 13.05 4.62
CA ASP A 142 10.02 13.59 3.73
C ASP A 142 9.66 13.41 2.25
N TYR A 143 8.92 12.34 1.91
CA TYR A 143 8.59 12.00 0.53
C TYR A 143 7.34 11.13 0.41
N TYR A 144 6.65 11.23 -0.72
CA TYR A 144 5.48 10.41 -1.02
C TYR A 144 5.62 9.72 -2.37
N VAL A 145 5.51 8.40 -2.36
CA VAL A 145 5.51 7.56 -3.56
C VAL A 145 4.10 6.99 -3.75
N THR A 146 3.48 7.28 -4.87
CA THR A 146 2.07 6.94 -5.11
C THR A 146 1.78 6.73 -6.60
N PHE A 147 0.54 6.46 -6.93
CA PHE A 147 -0.02 6.56 -8.28
C PHE A 147 -0.82 7.86 -8.43
N ASP A 148 -1.18 8.21 -9.65
CA ASP A 148 -2.14 9.29 -9.90
C ASP A 148 -3.54 8.83 -9.51
N SER A 149 -3.88 9.01 -8.24
CA SER A 149 -5.13 8.52 -7.64
C SER A 149 -6.37 9.21 -8.22
N VAL A 150 -6.27 10.49 -8.61
CA VAL A 150 -7.39 11.18 -9.28
C VAL A 150 -7.61 10.56 -10.65
N ALA A 151 -6.55 10.31 -11.42
CA ALA A 151 -6.65 9.66 -12.73
C ALA A 151 -7.24 8.23 -12.64
N VAL A 152 -7.03 7.50 -11.53
CA VAL A 152 -7.70 6.20 -11.30
C VAL A 152 -9.22 6.38 -11.27
N GLY A 153 -9.71 7.32 -10.48
CA GLY A 153 -11.15 7.60 -10.41
C GLY A 153 -11.72 8.12 -11.72
N GLU A 154 -10.96 8.97 -12.42
CA GLU A 154 -11.35 9.43 -13.76
C GLU A 154 -11.47 8.28 -14.76
N ALA A 155 -10.57 7.30 -14.70
CA ALA A 155 -10.62 6.10 -15.55
C ALA A 155 -11.89 5.27 -15.29
N TRP A 156 -12.32 5.15 -14.02
CA TRP A 156 -13.59 4.49 -13.68
C TRP A 156 -14.79 5.24 -14.28
N GLY A 157 -14.87 6.54 -14.03
CA GLY A 157 -15.96 7.37 -14.54
C GLY A 157 -16.02 7.34 -16.07
N GLN A 158 -14.88 7.48 -16.73
CA GLN A 158 -14.81 7.46 -18.20
C GLN A 158 -15.25 6.11 -18.77
N TYR A 159 -14.79 4.98 -18.17
CA TYR A 159 -15.21 3.66 -18.60
C TYR A 159 -16.73 3.47 -18.52
N LEU A 160 -17.36 3.91 -17.42
CA LEU A 160 -18.81 3.82 -17.28
C LEU A 160 -19.54 4.68 -18.31
N ILE A 161 -19.05 5.89 -18.57
CA ILE A 161 -19.61 6.82 -19.59
C ILE A 161 -19.53 6.19 -20.99
N ASP A 162 -18.39 5.62 -21.36
CA ASP A 162 -18.16 5.04 -22.68
C ASP A 162 -19.09 3.83 -22.95
N ASN A 163 -19.61 3.20 -21.88
CA ASN A 163 -20.52 2.06 -21.97
C ASN A 163 -22.00 2.43 -21.76
N ALA A 164 -22.30 3.70 -21.50
CA ALA A 164 -23.66 4.19 -21.32
C ALA A 164 -24.23 4.76 -22.64
N THR A 165 -25.36 4.25 -23.07
CA THR A 165 -26.08 4.74 -24.27
C THR A 165 -27.47 5.23 -23.89
N GLY A 166 -27.75 6.52 -24.10
CA GLY A 166 -29.02 7.14 -23.68
C GLY A 166 -28.97 7.67 -22.26
N THR A 167 -30.10 7.70 -21.56
CA THR A 167 -30.25 8.31 -20.23
C THR A 167 -30.97 7.38 -19.26
N GLY A 168 -30.94 7.71 -17.96
CA GLY A 168 -31.67 6.98 -16.93
C GLY A 168 -30.99 5.71 -16.43
N HIS A 169 -29.66 5.59 -16.61
CA HIS A 169 -28.90 4.41 -16.16
C HIS A 169 -28.73 4.38 -14.64
N ASN A 170 -29.03 3.26 -14.03
CA ASN A 170 -28.91 3.05 -12.59
C ASN A 170 -27.43 3.00 -12.18
N LEU A 171 -27.00 3.96 -11.33
CA LEU A 171 -25.63 4.10 -10.84
C LEU A 171 -25.54 3.76 -9.35
N TYR A 172 -24.69 2.79 -9.03
CA TYR A 172 -24.34 2.40 -7.67
C TYR A 172 -22.92 2.83 -7.35
N LEU A 173 -22.73 3.52 -6.23
CA LEU A 173 -21.44 4.05 -5.79
C LEU A 173 -20.93 3.21 -4.62
N TYR A 174 -19.67 2.80 -4.67
CA TYR A 174 -18.95 2.21 -3.56
C TYR A 174 -17.58 2.88 -3.45
N ALA A 175 -17.09 3.05 -2.22
CA ALA A 175 -15.84 3.74 -1.94
C ALA A 175 -14.96 2.91 -1.00
N GLY A 176 -13.68 3.24 -0.95
CA GLY A 176 -12.72 2.69 0.02
C GLY A 176 -12.89 3.28 1.42
N ALA A 177 -11.95 2.98 2.32
CA ALA A 177 -11.99 3.45 3.70
C ALA A 177 -11.75 4.96 3.81
N ALA A 178 -12.54 5.66 4.63
CA ALA A 178 -12.36 7.09 4.88
C ALA A 178 -11.08 7.44 5.66
N SER A 179 -10.42 6.45 6.27
CA SER A 179 -9.11 6.57 6.90
C SER A 179 -7.95 6.66 5.88
N ASP A 180 -8.22 6.32 4.61
CA ASP A 180 -7.27 6.37 3.51
C ASP A 180 -7.53 7.60 2.63
N ASN A 181 -6.50 8.46 2.48
CA ASN A 181 -6.62 9.64 1.61
C ASN A 181 -6.93 9.29 0.15
N ASN A 182 -6.45 8.14 -0.32
CA ASN A 182 -6.69 7.72 -1.71
C ASN A 182 -8.18 7.49 -2.00
N ALA A 183 -8.97 7.03 -1.02
CA ALA A 183 -10.42 6.87 -1.19
C ALA A 183 -11.09 8.18 -1.60
N PHE A 184 -10.63 9.32 -1.08
CA PHE A 184 -11.10 10.65 -1.47
C PHE A 184 -10.65 11.04 -2.87
N LEU A 185 -9.38 10.82 -3.20
CA LEU A 185 -8.83 11.15 -4.53
C LEU A 185 -9.45 10.30 -5.64
N PHE A 186 -9.67 9.03 -5.40
CA PHE A 186 -10.40 8.15 -6.32
C PHE A 186 -11.85 8.62 -6.50
N PHE A 187 -12.52 8.95 -5.39
CA PHE A 187 -13.90 9.43 -5.45
C PHE A 187 -14.01 10.78 -6.17
N GLU A 188 -13.07 11.70 -5.91
CA GLU A 188 -12.95 12.98 -6.62
C GLU A 188 -12.83 12.77 -8.14
N GLY A 189 -11.90 11.91 -8.57
CA GLY A 189 -11.71 11.60 -9.98
C GLY A 189 -12.96 11.01 -10.64
N ALA A 190 -13.61 10.05 -9.96
CA ALA A 190 -14.87 9.47 -10.43
C ALA A 190 -15.99 10.51 -10.49
N TRP A 191 -16.12 11.36 -9.47
CA TRP A 191 -17.10 12.44 -9.44
C TRP A 191 -16.88 13.44 -10.56
N ASN A 192 -15.66 13.89 -10.81
CA ASN A 192 -15.30 14.82 -11.87
C ASN A 192 -15.80 14.36 -13.24
N LYS A 193 -15.76 13.06 -13.52
CA LYS A 193 -16.25 12.48 -14.77
C LYS A 193 -17.75 12.23 -14.76
N LEU A 194 -18.26 11.65 -13.69
CA LEU A 194 -19.66 11.20 -13.63
C LEU A 194 -20.66 12.33 -13.37
N GLN A 195 -20.27 13.36 -12.61
CA GLN A 195 -21.18 14.42 -12.21
C GLN A 195 -21.89 15.12 -13.40
N PRO A 196 -21.21 15.53 -14.49
CA PRO A 196 -21.91 16.08 -15.65
C PRO A 196 -22.95 15.11 -16.25
N LYS A 197 -22.69 13.81 -16.17
CA LYS A 197 -23.57 12.75 -16.67
C LYS A 197 -24.69 12.39 -15.69
N ILE A 198 -24.51 12.68 -14.43
CA ILE A 198 -25.57 12.64 -13.42
C ILE A 198 -26.47 13.86 -13.59
N ALA A 199 -25.90 15.03 -13.78
CA ALA A 199 -26.66 16.28 -13.95
C ALA A 199 -27.50 16.31 -15.23
N ASP A 200 -27.04 15.69 -16.33
CA ASP A 200 -27.80 15.60 -17.59
C ASP A 200 -28.81 14.41 -17.62
N GLY A 201 -28.86 13.61 -16.54
CA GLY A 201 -29.77 12.48 -16.40
C GLY A 201 -29.30 11.21 -17.11
N THR A 202 -28.06 11.14 -17.62
CA THR A 202 -27.48 9.89 -18.15
C THR A 202 -27.43 8.84 -17.03
N PHE A 203 -26.91 9.22 -15.86
CA PHE A 203 -26.87 8.36 -14.68
C PHE A 203 -27.80 8.85 -13.57
N VAL A 204 -28.38 7.89 -12.84
CA VAL A 204 -29.24 8.14 -11.67
C VAL A 204 -28.69 7.36 -10.48
N ILE A 205 -28.21 8.09 -9.46
CA ILE A 205 -27.62 7.47 -8.24
C ILE A 205 -28.70 6.74 -7.45
N LYS A 206 -28.43 5.51 -7.01
CA LYS A 206 -29.42 4.63 -6.37
C LYS A 206 -29.15 4.34 -4.89
N ASN A 207 -27.91 4.45 -4.41
CA ASN A 207 -27.52 3.94 -3.10
C ASN A 207 -26.88 4.98 -2.16
N SER A 208 -26.99 6.29 -2.46
CA SER A 208 -26.49 7.33 -1.57
C SER A 208 -27.37 8.55 -1.60
N SER A 209 -28.09 8.83 -0.52
CA SER A 209 -28.90 10.05 -0.37
C SER A 209 -28.03 11.32 -0.30
N GLU A 210 -26.84 11.24 0.27
CA GLU A 210 -25.88 12.35 0.30
C GLU A 210 -25.38 12.68 -1.11
N ALA A 211 -25.05 11.67 -1.93
CA ALA A 211 -24.63 11.91 -3.30
C ALA A 211 -25.78 12.49 -4.15
N VAL A 212 -27.01 12.03 -3.96
CA VAL A 212 -28.20 12.60 -4.62
C VAL A 212 -28.42 14.06 -4.22
N ALA A 213 -28.29 14.40 -2.94
CA ALA A 213 -28.41 15.79 -2.46
C ALA A 213 -27.35 16.72 -3.06
N LEU A 214 -26.17 16.19 -3.42
CA LEU A 214 -25.06 16.96 -3.95
C LEU A 214 -24.87 16.82 -5.47
N GLN A 215 -25.75 16.10 -6.17
CA GLN A 215 -25.59 15.73 -7.58
C GLN A 215 -25.46 16.91 -8.55
N SER A 216 -25.91 18.11 -8.19
CA SER A 216 -25.76 19.33 -8.99
C SER A 216 -24.41 20.02 -8.81
N LYS A 217 -23.58 19.60 -7.84
CA LYS A 217 -22.29 20.23 -7.56
C LYS A 217 -21.20 19.60 -8.44
N ALA A 218 -20.55 20.43 -9.24
CA ALA A 218 -19.43 20.01 -10.08
C ALA A 218 -18.21 19.53 -9.26
N THR A 219 -17.96 20.19 -8.12
CA THR A 219 -16.86 19.82 -7.21
C THR A 219 -17.40 19.69 -5.80
N LEU A 220 -16.85 18.72 -5.05
CA LEU A 220 -17.19 18.45 -3.66
C LEU A 220 -16.05 18.88 -2.73
N THR A 221 -16.40 19.40 -1.56
CA THR A 221 -15.42 19.57 -0.49
C THR A 221 -15.07 18.19 0.11
N ARG A 222 -13.97 18.14 0.87
CA ARG A 222 -13.60 16.89 1.57
C ARG A 222 -14.68 16.44 2.55
N GLU A 223 -15.35 17.37 3.25
CA GLU A 223 -16.44 17.06 4.18
C GLU A 223 -17.67 16.50 3.46
N GLU A 224 -18.00 17.03 2.28
CA GLU A 224 -19.09 16.52 1.45
C GLU A 224 -18.77 15.12 0.92
N MET A 225 -17.54 14.90 0.43
CA MET A 225 -17.08 13.56 0.04
C MET A 225 -17.11 12.59 1.23
N ALA A 226 -16.68 13.02 2.43
CA ALA A 226 -16.71 12.18 3.61
C ALA A 226 -18.11 11.70 3.98
N LYS A 227 -19.15 12.54 3.81
CA LYS A 227 -20.55 12.14 4.04
C LYS A 227 -20.99 11.09 3.03
N ILE A 228 -20.67 11.26 1.75
CA ILE A 228 -21.00 10.26 0.73
C ILE A 228 -20.26 8.96 0.99
N ILE A 229 -18.94 9.03 1.20
CA ILE A 229 -18.10 7.86 1.49
C ILE A 229 -18.62 7.13 2.73
N GLY A 230 -19.07 7.85 3.77
CA GLY A 230 -19.66 7.25 4.96
C GLY A 230 -20.90 6.38 4.70
N GLN A 231 -21.65 6.64 3.63
CA GLN A 231 -22.78 5.82 3.21
C GLN A 231 -22.40 4.61 2.35
N VAL A 232 -21.29 4.72 1.60
CA VAL A 232 -20.96 3.75 0.54
C VAL A 232 -19.59 3.07 0.73
N THR A 233 -18.97 3.25 1.90
CA THR A 233 -17.65 2.69 2.17
C THR A 233 -17.66 1.17 2.28
N THR A 234 -16.73 0.53 1.61
CA THR A 234 -16.43 -0.89 1.75
C THR A 234 -15.34 -1.15 2.79
N ASN A 235 -14.70 -0.09 3.31
CA ASN A 235 -13.52 -0.16 4.19
C ASN A 235 -12.38 -1.03 3.63
N TRP A 236 -12.30 -1.19 2.30
CA TRP A 236 -11.41 -2.14 1.60
C TRP A 236 -11.65 -3.61 1.95
N ASP A 237 -12.75 -3.93 2.65
CA ASP A 237 -13.12 -5.27 3.11
C ASP A 237 -14.12 -5.92 2.15
N PHE A 238 -13.80 -7.14 1.71
CA PHE A 238 -14.58 -7.90 0.72
C PHE A 238 -15.94 -8.34 1.26
N THR A 239 -16.01 -8.63 2.58
CA THR A 239 -17.24 -9.02 3.25
C THR A 239 -18.15 -7.81 3.45
N VAL A 240 -17.60 -6.68 3.86
CA VAL A 240 -18.33 -5.41 3.97
C VAL A 240 -18.90 -5.02 2.60
N ALA A 241 -18.08 -5.09 1.55
CA ALA A 241 -18.50 -4.80 0.19
C ALA A 241 -19.67 -5.68 -0.27
N LYS A 242 -19.58 -6.99 -0.04
CA LYS A 242 -20.67 -7.94 -0.34
C LYS A 242 -21.95 -7.61 0.41
N ASN A 243 -21.85 -7.46 1.73
CA ASN A 243 -23.01 -7.19 2.57
C ASN A 243 -23.71 -5.87 2.19
N LEU A 244 -22.92 -4.84 1.87
CA LEU A 244 -23.44 -3.55 1.43
C LEU A 244 -24.14 -3.67 0.07
N ALA A 245 -23.58 -4.41 -0.88
CA ALA A 245 -24.20 -4.65 -2.18
C ALA A 245 -25.51 -5.43 -2.04
N GLU A 246 -25.55 -6.50 -1.24
CA GLU A 246 -26.74 -7.28 -0.96
C GLU A 246 -27.83 -6.44 -0.27
N ALA A 247 -27.46 -5.58 0.68
CA ALA A 247 -28.39 -4.66 1.33
C ALA A 247 -28.98 -3.65 0.35
N ASN A 248 -28.15 -3.05 -0.51
CA ASN A 248 -28.61 -2.13 -1.55
C ASN A 248 -29.59 -2.80 -2.53
N LEU A 249 -29.27 -4.04 -2.98
CA LEU A 249 -30.13 -4.80 -3.88
C LEU A 249 -31.46 -5.20 -3.19
N THR A 250 -31.43 -5.55 -1.92
CA THR A 250 -32.64 -5.88 -1.15
C THR A 250 -33.56 -4.67 -1.01
N ALA A 251 -33.00 -3.48 -0.80
CA ALA A 251 -33.76 -2.23 -0.67
C ALA A 251 -34.25 -1.68 -2.02
N ALA A 252 -33.59 -2.02 -3.12
CA ALA A 252 -33.88 -1.47 -4.44
C ALA A 252 -35.13 -2.12 -5.05
N PRO A 253 -36.12 -1.35 -5.59
CA PRO A 253 -37.16 -1.89 -6.41
C PRO A 253 -36.61 -2.44 -7.74
N ALA A 254 -37.36 -3.32 -8.40
CA ALA A 254 -36.93 -3.93 -9.67
C ALA A 254 -36.58 -2.89 -10.76
N ALA A 255 -37.23 -1.72 -10.74
CA ALA A 255 -36.93 -0.63 -11.67
C ALA A 255 -35.53 -0.02 -11.50
N ASP A 256 -34.93 -0.15 -10.33
CA ASP A 256 -33.58 0.32 -10.04
C ASP A 256 -32.50 -0.74 -10.31
N LYS A 257 -32.89 -1.87 -10.90
CA LYS A 257 -32.05 -2.99 -11.33
C LYS A 257 -31.95 -3.03 -12.86
N GLY A 258 -32.01 -4.17 -13.50
CA GLY A 258 -31.86 -4.28 -14.97
C GLY A 258 -30.40 -4.08 -15.38
N THR A 259 -30.11 -3.10 -16.22
CA THR A 259 -28.72 -2.72 -16.54
C THR A 259 -28.22 -1.68 -15.53
N VAL A 260 -27.16 -2.03 -14.80
CA VAL A 260 -26.60 -1.19 -13.73
C VAL A 260 -25.14 -0.85 -13.97
N PHE A 261 -24.75 0.33 -13.49
CA PHE A 261 -23.38 0.84 -13.53
C PHE A 261 -22.86 0.98 -12.11
N ILE A 262 -21.66 0.47 -11.84
CA ILE A 262 -21.14 0.30 -10.49
C ILE A 262 -19.74 0.87 -10.40
N VAL A 263 -19.56 1.89 -9.58
CA VAL A 263 -18.24 2.33 -9.13
C VAL A 263 -17.83 1.45 -7.96
N ALA A 264 -16.86 0.56 -8.16
CA ALA A 264 -16.26 -0.25 -7.12
C ALA A 264 -14.81 0.16 -6.90
N PRO A 265 -14.34 0.32 -5.63
CA PRO A 265 -13.14 1.08 -5.33
C PRO A 265 -11.82 0.30 -5.50
N ASN A 266 -11.85 -1.04 -5.51
CA ASN A 266 -10.72 -1.90 -5.84
C ASN A 266 -11.18 -3.29 -6.28
N ASP A 267 -10.26 -4.10 -6.74
CA ASP A 267 -10.55 -5.39 -7.38
C ASP A 267 -11.19 -6.42 -6.44
N GLY A 268 -10.72 -6.53 -5.21
CA GLY A 268 -11.29 -7.48 -4.25
C GLY A 268 -12.73 -7.15 -3.92
N THR A 269 -13.04 -5.88 -3.65
CA THR A 269 -14.42 -5.42 -3.40
C THR A 269 -15.26 -5.47 -4.67
N ALA A 270 -14.67 -5.17 -5.85
CA ALA A 270 -15.37 -5.26 -7.14
C ALA A 270 -15.87 -6.68 -7.41
N ARG A 271 -15.06 -7.72 -7.16
CA ARG A 271 -15.50 -9.12 -7.31
C ARG A 271 -16.65 -9.44 -6.39
N SER A 272 -16.57 -9.05 -5.11
CA SER A 272 -17.63 -9.29 -4.14
C SER A 272 -18.94 -8.59 -4.50
N ILE A 273 -18.87 -7.36 -4.99
CA ILE A 273 -20.01 -6.59 -5.45
C ILE A 273 -20.57 -7.22 -6.73
N ALA A 274 -19.72 -7.54 -7.71
CA ALA A 274 -20.12 -8.17 -8.97
C ALA A 274 -20.86 -9.50 -8.74
N ASP A 275 -20.37 -10.33 -7.83
CA ASP A 275 -21.01 -11.61 -7.49
C ASP A 275 -22.39 -11.40 -6.86
N ALA A 276 -22.56 -10.39 -5.99
CA ALA A 276 -23.85 -10.04 -5.41
C ALA A 276 -24.85 -9.55 -6.48
N PHE A 277 -24.40 -8.67 -7.38
CA PHE A 277 -25.26 -8.19 -8.48
C PHE A 277 -25.59 -9.28 -9.49
N ALA A 278 -24.63 -10.17 -9.80
CA ALA A 278 -24.86 -11.30 -10.70
C ALA A 278 -25.85 -12.33 -10.13
N ALA A 279 -25.97 -12.45 -8.81
CA ALA A 279 -26.90 -13.35 -8.14
C ALA A 279 -28.34 -12.80 -8.08
N ASP A 280 -28.55 -11.50 -8.29
CA ASP A 280 -29.87 -10.89 -8.25
C ASP A 280 -30.56 -11.08 -9.61
N LYS A 281 -31.76 -11.75 -9.58
CA LYS A 281 -32.54 -12.11 -10.79
C LYS A 281 -33.06 -10.91 -11.60
N ASP A 282 -33.17 -9.74 -10.97
CA ASP A 282 -33.70 -8.53 -11.59
C ASP A 282 -32.54 -7.68 -12.21
N VAL A 283 -31.27 -8.05 -11.96
CA VAL A 283 -30.09 -7.50 -12.63
C VAL A 283 -29.84 -8.30 -13.91
N THR A 284 -29.97 -7.66 -15.06
CA THR A 284 -29.81 -8.32 -16.36
C THR A 284 -28.42 -8.10 -16.96
N LYS A 285 -27.75 -6.99 -16.58
CA LYS A 285 -26.39 -6.63 -16.98
C LYS A 285 -25.78 -5.67 -15.97
N TYR A 286 -24.49 -5.77 -15.78
CA TYR A 286 -23.78 -4.78 -14.98
C TYR A 286 -22.44 -4.40 -15.61
N TYR A 287 -22.00 -3.19 -15.31
CA TYR A 287 -20.66 -2.68 -15.56
C TYR A 287 -20.03 -2.33 -14.22
N VAL A 288 -18.91 -2.94 -13.89
CA VAL A 288 -18.25 -2.75 -12.59
C VAL A 288 -16.79 -2.37 -12.78
N THR A 289 -16.37 -1.31 -12.06
CA THR A 289 -14.98 -0.84 -12.05
C THR A 289 -14.13 -1.60 -11.04
N GLY A 290 -12.83 -1.34 -11.04
CA GLY A 290 -11.86 -1.87 -10.09
C GLY A 290 -10.50 -1.24 -10.29
N GLN A 291 -9.55 -1.55 -9.41
CA GLN A 291 -8.15 -1.22 -9.53
C GLN A 291 -7.28 -2.27 -8.87
N ASP A 292 -5.96 -2.21 -9.11
CA ASP A 292 -4.85 -3.04 -8.64
C ASP A 292 -4.47 -4.17 -9.58
N ALA A 293 -5.28 -4.50 -10.56
CA ALA A 293 -5.05 -5.62 -11.49
C ALA A 293 -4.69 -6.92 -10.74
N GLU A 294 -5.44 -7.22 -9.67
CA GLU A 294 -5.29 -8.48 -8.93
C GLU A 294 -5.49 -9.67 -9.87
N LYS A 295 -4.68 -10.72 -9.70
CA LYS A 295 -4.73 -11.91 -10.56
C LYS A 295 -6.15 -12.49 -10.72
N ALA A 296 -6.89 -12.57 -9.61
CA ALA A 296 -8.28 -13.05 -9.63
C ALA A 296 -9.22 -12.11 -10.41
N SER A 297 -9.02 -10.81 -10.35
CA SER A 297 -9.82 -9.83 -11.10
C SER A 297 -9.48 -9.81 -12.58
N VAL A 298 -8.20 -9.97 -12.93
CA VAL A 298 -7.81 -10.17 -14.33
C VAL A 298 -8.52 -11.40 -14.92
N GLN A 299 -8.60 -12.50 -14.17
CA GLN A 299 -9.41 -13.67 -14.61
C GLN A 299 -10.89 -13.32 -14.72
N TYR A 300 -11.46 -12.56 -13.77
CA TYR A 300 -12.87 -12.11 -13.84
C TYR A 300 -13.12 -11.23 -15.07
N ILE A 301 -12.16 -10.40 -15.49
CA ILE A 301 -12.27 -9.59 -16.71
C ILE A 301 -12.26 -10.50 -17.95
N ILE A 302 -11.36 -11.47 -17.99
CA ILE A 302 -11.30 -12.47 -19.08
C ILE A 302 -12.62 -13.24 -19.19
N ASP A 303 -13.18 -13.64 -18.05
CA ASP A 303 -14.45 -14.37 -17.94
C ASP A 303 -15.69 -13.48 -18.20
N GLY A 304 -15.51 -12.15 -18.24
CA GLY A 304 -16.63 -11.19 -18.39
C GLY A 304 -17.46 -10.96 -17.11
N LYS A 305 -16.90 -11.28 -15.94
CA LYS A 305 -17.54 -11.09 -14.61
C LYS A 305 -17.17 -9.75 -13.96
N GLN A 306 -16.04 -9.16 -14.33
CA GLN A 306 -15.65 -7.79 -14.00
C GLN A 306 -15.40 -7.04 -15.29
N SER A 307 -15.76 -5.76 -15.35
CA SER A 307 -15.76 -5.03 -16.62
C SER A 307 -14.39 -4.42 -16.94
N MET A 308 -13.71 -3.91 -15.92
CA MET A 308 -12.41 -3.28 -16.04
C MET A 308 -11.66 -3.30 -14.71
N THR A 309 -10.37 -3.10 -14.77
CA THR A 309 -9.53 -2.71 -13.64
C THR A 309 -8.55 -1.60 -14.07
N VAL A 310 -7.97 -0.91 -13.10
CA VAL A 310 -6.85 -0.01 -13.33
C VAL A 310 -5.58 -0.72 -12.85
N LEU A 311 -4.66 -0.99 -13.77
CA LEU A 311 -3.34 -1.48 -13.43
C LEU A 311 -2.55 -0.33 -12.79
N LYS A 312 -2.23 -0.51 -11.53
CA LYS A 312 -1.24 0.22 -10.78
C LYS A 312 0.02 -0.65 -10.71
N ASP A 313 0.99 -0.38 -11.59
CA ASP A 313 2.15 -1.25 -11.71
C ASP A 313 3.05 -1.17 -10.47
N VAL A 314 2.89 -2.14 -9.58
CA VAL A 314 3.64 -2.22 -8.31
C VAL A 314 5.15 -2.31 -8.55
N ARG A 315 5.60 -2.82 -9.70
CA ARG A 315 7.03 -2.86 -10.05
C ARG A 315 7.62 -1.46 -10.11
N THR A 316 6.89 -0.52 -10.72
CA THR A 316 7.31 0.88 -10.81
C THR A 316 7.24 1.56 -9.44
N LEU A 317 6.15 1.37 -8.70
CA LEU A 317 5.97 2.00 -7.40
C LEU A 317 7.08 1.58 -6.40
N VAL A 318 7.36 0.28 -6.31
CA VAL A 318 8.43 -0.26 -5.47
C VAL A 318 9.80 0.27 -5.93
N ALA A 319 10.09 0.29 -7.24
CA ALA A 319 11.35 0.82 -7.76
C ALA A 319 11.53 2.30 -7.40
N ASP A 320 10.46 3.10 -7.46
CA ASP A 320 10.49 4.52 -7.08
C ASP A 320 10.72 4.70 -5.58
N ALA A 321 10.07 3.89 -4.74
CA ALA A 321 10.28 3.91 -3.28
C ALA A 321 11.71 3.53 -2.90
N ILE A 322 12.28 2.50 -3.54
CA ILE A 322 13.67 2.10 -3.32
C ILE A 322 14.63 3.18 -3.79
N THR A 323 14.37 3.79 -4.95
CA THR A 323 15.19 4.89 -5.47
C THR A 323 15.22 6.06 -4.49
N ALA A 324 14.07 6.42 -3.91
CA ALA A 324 13.97 7.45 -2.89
C ALA A 324 14.71 7.06 -1.60
N ALA A 325 14.54 5.82 -1.13
CA ALA A 325 15.22 5.32 0.06
C ALA A 325 16.76 5.34 -0.11
N VAL A 326 17.25 4.84 -1.25
CA VAL A 326 18.70 4.85 -1.56
C VAL A 326 19.24 6.27 -1.67
N ALA A 327 18.48 7.22 -2.21
CA ALA A 327 18.89 8.62 -2.25
C ALA A 327 19.10 9.16 -0.82
N TYR A 328 18.16 8.92 0.09
CA TYR A 328 18.30 9.34 1.49
C TYR A 328 19.47 8.64 2.21
N LEU A 329 19.68 7.34 2.00
CA LEU A 329 20.81 6.60 2.55
C LEU A 329 22.17 7.16 2.08
N LYS A 330 22.21 7.77 0.90
CA LYS A 330 23.40 8.44 0.33
C LYS A 330 23.47 9.93 0.69
N GLY A 331 22.59 10.44 1.53
CA GLY A 331 22.54 11.85 1.94
C GLY A 331 22.07 12.80 0.83
N SER A 332 21.37 12.31 -0.19
CA SER A 332 20.81 13.12 -1.28
C SER A 332 19.28 13.17 -1.20
N THR A 333 18.68 14.16 -1.89
CA THR A 333 17.22 14.31 -1.97
C THR A 333 16.70 13.57 -3.20
N PRO A 334 15.62 12.77 -3.07
CA PRO A 334 14.99 12.12 -4.22
C PRO A 334 14.44 13.13 -5.24
N ALA A 335 14.46 12.77 -6.52
CA ALA A 335 13.81 13.57 -7.56
C ALA A 335 12.28 13.54 -7.36
N GLN A 336 11.65 14.71 -7.46
CA GLN A 336 10.20 14.86 -7.36
C GLN A 336 9.62 15.36 -8.69
N THR A 337 8.37 15.02 -8.97
CA THR A 337 7.62 15.51 -10.14
C THR A 337 6.31 16.17 -9.76
N ASN A 338 5.89 16.06 -8.50
CA ASN A 338 4.66 16.62 -7.97
C ASN A 338 4.81 16.91 -6.46
N THR A 339 3.78 17.52 -5.88
CA THR A 339 3.57 17.66 -4.44
C THR A 339 2.13 17.30 -4.09
N TYR A 340 1.92 16.79 -2.88
CA TYR A 340 0.59 16.54 -2.33
C TYR A 340 0.44 17.19 -0.96
N ASN A 341 -0.58 18.02 -0.81
CA ASN A 341 -0.90 18.61 0.48
C ASN A 341 -1.47 17.55 1.43
N ASN A 342 -0.78 17.36 2.56
CA ASN A 342 -1.20 16.36 3.55
C ASN A 342 -2.02 16.94 4.71
N GLY A 343 -2.41 18.22 4.62
CA GLY A 343 -3.09 18.96 5.67
C GLY A 343 -2.15 19.84 6.51
N LYS A 344 -0.83 19.58 6.46
CA LYS A 344 0.19 20.34 7.21
C LYS A 344 1.24 20.97 6.30
N ILE A 345 1.71 20.21 5.32
CA ILE A 345 2.73 20.62 4.33
C ILE A 345 2.39 20.09 2.95
N ASP A 346 3.04 20.64 1.93
CA ASP A 346 3.09 20.05 0.60
C ASP A 346 4.24 19.05 0.55
N VAL A 347 3.90 17.76 0.57
CA VAL A 347 4.88 16.67 0.57
C VAL A 347 5.43 16.46 -0.84
N PRO A 348 6.76 16.48 -1.03
CA PRO A 348 7.37 16.14 -2.31
C PRO A 348 6.97 14.72 -2.75
N ALA A 349 6.61 14.54 -4.02
CA ALA A 349 6.06 13.27 -4.46
C ALA A 349 6.48 12.88 -5.89
N LYS A 350 6.33 11.60 -6.17
CA LYS A 350 6.42 11.03 -7.52
C LYS A 350 5.24 10.09 -7.75
N PRO A 351 4.16 10.56 -8.41
CA PRO A 351 3.07 9.70 -8.84
C PRO A 351 3.48 8.89 -10.08
N SER A 352 3.21 7.59 -10.06
CA SER A 352 3.39 6.68 -11.18
C SER A 352 2.14 6.68 -12.06
N ALA A 353 2.33 6.45 -13.36
CA ALA A 353 1.23 6.34 -14.32
C ALA A 353 0.39 5.08 -14.08
N ILE A 354 -0.85 5.12 -14.55
CA ILE A 354 -1.82 4.04 -14.48
C ILE A 354 -2.20 3.55 -15.88
N VAL A 355 -2.76 2.34 -15.98
CA VAL A 355 -3.27 1.79 -17.24
C VAL A 355 -4.67 1.20 -17.00
N THR A 356 -5.66 1.68 -17.74
CA THR A 356 -6.98 1.05 -17.77
C THR A 356 -6.91 -0.29 -18.49
N VAL A 357 -7.38 -1.35 -17.83
CA VAL A 357 -7.39 -2.72 -18.35
C VAL A 357 -8.82 -3.20 -18.51
N THR A 358 -9.13 -3.65 -19.70
CA THR A 358 -10.41 -4.27 -20.06
C THR A 358 -10.14 -5.61 -20.75
N LYS A 359 -11.19 -6.35 -21.09
CA LYS A 359 -11.05 -7.59 -21.85
C LYS A 359 -10.32 -7.39 -23.18
N ASP A 360 -10.48 -6.23 -23.83
CA ASP A 360 -9.94 -5.95 -25.15
C ASP A 360 -8.42 -5.74 -25.16
N ASN A 361 -7.87 -5.26 -24.03
CA ASN A 361 -6.44 -4.97 -23.93
C ASN A 361 -5.70 -5.76 -22.83
N VAL A 362 -6.38 -6.70 -22.15
CA VAL A 362 -5.79 -7.46 -21.05
C VAL A 362 -4.51 -8.18 -21.46
N LYS A 363 -4.46 -8.72 -22.68
CA LYS A 363 -3.25 -9.38 -23.18
C LYS A 363 -2.08 -8.40 -23.26
N ALA A 364 -2.27 -7.26 -23.89
CA ALA A 364 -1.21 -6.26 -24.08
C ALA A 364 -0.80 -5.64 -22.72
N ALA A 365 -1.77 -5.25 -21.88
CA ALA A 365 -1.51 -4.54 -20.65
C ALA A 365 -0.93 -5.43 -19.54
N ILE A 366 -1.30 -6.69 -19.47
CA ILE A 366 -0.97 -7.59 -18.37
C ILE A 366 0.07 -8.64 -18.77
N ILE A 367 -0.09 -9.29 -19.94
CA ILE A 367 0.75 -10.42 -20.34
C ILE A 367 1.98 -9.92 -21.10
N ASP A 368 1.78 -9.17 -22.17
CA ASP A 368 2.87 -8.70 -23.02
C ASP A 368 3.77 -7.68 -22.30
N SER A 369 3.22 -6.96 -21.31
CA SER A 369 3.98 -6.11 -20.38
C SER A 369 4.85 -6.90 -19.38
N GLY A 370 4.64 -8.22 -19.27
CA GLY A 370 5.31 -9.07 -18.29
C GLY A 370 4.85 -8.83 -16.85
N TYR A 371 3.67 -8.23 -16.63
CA TYR A 371 3.13 -8.05 -15.26
C TYR A 371 2.75 -9.38 -14.64
N TYR A 372 2.03 -10.24 -15.40
CA TYR A 372 1.77 -11.64 -15.11
C TYR A 372 2.13 -12.54 -16.28
N SER A 373 2.26 -13.85 -16.00
CA SER A 373 2.46 -14.86 -17.03
C SER A 373 1.12 -15.26 -17.68
N ALA A 374 1.14 -15.58 -18.97
CA ALA A 374 -0.03 -16.14 -19.66
C ALA A 374 -0.53 -17.44 -19.00
N SER A 375 0.36 -18.24 -18.42
CA SER A 375 0.03 -19.48 -17.71
C SER A 375 -0.77 -19.26 -16.41
N ASP A 376 -0.84 -18.02 -15.94
CA ASP A 376 -1.62 -17.67 -14.73
C ASP A 376 -3.13 -17.61 -15.02
N PHE A 377 -3.55 -17.61 -16.29
CA PHE A 377 -4.94 -17.38 -16.69
C PHE A 377 -5.44 -18.43 -17.67
N THR A 378 -6.76 -18.58 -17.72
CA THR A 378 -7.47 -19.41 -18.68
C THR A 378 -8.32 -18.53 -19.59
N GLY A 379 -8.53 -18.95 -20.86
CA GLY A 379 -9.41 -18.24 -21.78
C GLY A 379 -8.95 -16.84 -22.19
N LEU A 380 -7.63 -16.58 -22.22
CA LEU A 380 -7.08 -15.33 -22.74
C LEU A 380 -7.58 -15.07 -24.16
N PRO A 381 -8.00 -13.83 -24.50
CA PRO A 381 -8.47 -13.46 -25.83
C PRO A 381 -7.37 -13.48 -26.91
#